data_23df38d5782a8074c12ddd1426b07903
#
_entry.id   23df38d5782a8074c12ddd1426b07903
#
_cell.length_a   1.000
_cell.length_b   1.000
_cell.length_c   1.000
_cell.angle_alpha   90.00
_cell.angle_beta   90.00
_cell.angle_gamma   90.00
#
_symmetry.space_group_name_H-M   'P 1'
#
loop_
_entity.id
_entity.type
_entity.pdbx_description
1 polymer ?
#
loop_
_entity_poly.entity_id
_entity_poly.type
_entity_poly.pdbx_seq_one_letter_code
_entity_poly.pdbx_strand_id
1 'polypeptide(L)'
;KQDLTDKIDSLDVYLTVPQIYTAVANGLEKSQVINSNATKTTHFEHNYPIPAYLVAIAVTNYQIFTQTAGTAPNDFPIVNYIYPESYNGAVTSLAQTLPIMTLFETLFETYPFSEEKYGHAQFGWGGGMEHQTITSMGGFSNMLIAHELAHMWFGDKITCKDWHHIWLNEGFATYLSGLVIENLDGAPQFVTWKNSLITNITSQPG
;
A
#
# COMPACT_ATOMS: atom_id res chain seq x y z
N LYS A 1 20.61 5.43 12.92
CA LYS A 1 20.45 3.98 12.71
C LYS A 1 18.96 3.70 12.82
N GLN A 2 18.30 3.32 11.73
CA GLN A 2 16.93 2.83 11.81
C GLN A 2 16.97 1.45 12.47
N ASP A 3 16.24 1.29 13.54
CA ASP A 3 15.99 0.00 14.16
C ASP A 3 14.61 -0.47 13.70
N LEU A 4 14.60 -1.49 12.84
CA LEU A 4 13.36 -2.04 12.28
C LEU A 4 12.58 -2.88 13.30
N THR A 5 13.23 -3.25 14.41
CA THR A 5 12.60 -4.02 15.48
C THR A 5 11.94 -3.14 16.54
N ASP A 6 12.28 -1.84 16.56
CA ASP A 6 11.71 -0.85 17.47
C ASP A 6 10.54 -0.15 16.76
N LYS A 7 9.38 -0.80 16.78
CA LYS A 7 8.15 -0.26 16.18
C LYS A 7 7.48 0.76 17.11
N ILE A 8 6.92 1.79 16.52
CA ILE A 8 6.07 2.79 17.19
C ILE A 8 4.70 2.13 17.39
N ASP A 9 4.18 2.11 18.62
CA ASP A 9 2.93 1.40 18.94
C ASP A 9 1.70 2.05 18.28
N SER A 10 1.67 3.39 18.22
CA SER A 10 0.60 4.17 17.59
C SER A 10 1.07 5.54 17.15
N LEU A 11 0.35 6.15 16.19
CA LEU A 11 0.65 7.49 15.67
C LEU A 11 -0.62 8.35 15.65
N ASP A 12 -0.46 9.59 16.10
CA ASP A 12 -1.37 10.69 15.83
C ASP A 12 -0.70 11.69 14.89
N VAL A 13 -1.25 11.89 13.71
CA VAL A 13 -0.68 12.77 12.68
C VAL A 13 -1.65 13.91 12.38
N TYR A 14 -1.25 15.14 12.68
CA TYR A 14 -2.02 16.35 12.40
C TYR A 14 -1.38 17.11 11.24
N LEU A 15 -2.06 17.18 10.11
CA LEU A 15 -1.58 17.86 8.92
C LEU A 15 -2.40 19.12 8.64
N THR A 16 -1.76 20.28 8.83
CA THR A 16 -2.35 21.57 8.49
C THR A 16 -1.87 22.01 7.12
N VAL A 17 -2.79 22.08 6.17
CA VAL A 17 -2.51 22.33 4.75
C VAL A 17 -3.45 23.41 4.20
N PRO A 18 -3.13 24.07 3.07
CA PRO A 18 -4.09 24.92 2.36
C PRO A 18 -5.39 24.15 2.08
N GLN A 19 -6.53 24.80 2.30
CA GLN A 19 -7.85 24.17 2.25
C GLN A 19 -8.16 23.44 0.91
N ILE A 20 -7.52 23.88 -0.18
CA ILE A 20 -7.68 23.30 -1.51
C ILE A 20 -6.98 21.95 -1.69
N TYR A 21 -6.04 21.60 -0.81
CA TYR A 21 -5.30 20.33 -0.90
C TYR A 21 -5.87 19.29 0.05
N THR A 22 -5.63 18.04 -0.27
CA THR A 22 -5.96 16.88 0.54
C THR A 22 -4.70 16.34 1.18
N ALA A 23 -4.74 16.16 2.50
CA ALA A 23 -3.67 15.50 3.25
C ALA A 23 -3.95 13.99 3.33
N VAL A 24 -2.89 13.21 3.37
CA VAL A 24 -2.92 11.73 3.48
C VAL A 24 -1.87 11.30 4.48
N ALA A 25 -2.22 10.33 5.34
CA ALA A 25 -1.29 9.65 6.25
C ALA A 25 -1.75 8.20 6.50
N ASN A 26 -0.93 7.44 7.25
CA ASN A 26 -1.28 6.11 7.75
C ASN A 26 -2.53 6.18 8.65
N GLY A 27 -3.23 5.06 8.79
CA GLY A 27 -4.37 4.93 9.70
C GLY A 27 -5.65 5.61 9.18
N LEU A 28 -6.58 5.82 10.07
CA LEU A 28 -7.90 6.39 9.77
C LEU A 28 -7.92 7.91 9.92
N GLU A 29 -8.59 8.59 9.01
CA GLU A 29 -8.98 10.00 9.21
C GLU A 29 -10.03 10.08 10.31
N LYS A 30 -9.70 10.75 11.40
CA LYS A 30 -10.57 10.90 12.59
C LYS A 30 -11.34 12.20 12.57
N SER A 31 -10.72 13.27 12.08
CA SER A 31 -11.37 14.58 11.99
C SER A 31 -10.70 15.50 10.97
N GLN A 32 -11.48 16.45 10.49
CA GLN A 32 -10.99 17.56 9.66
C GLN A 32 -11.58 18.88 10.19
N VAL A 33 -10.72 19.84 10.46
CA VAL A 33 -11.09 21.17 10.97
C VAL A 33 -10.68 22.24 9.96
N ILE A 34 -11.64 23.06 9.53
CA ILE A 34 -11.39 24.23 8.68
C ILE A 34 -10.96 25.39 9.57
N ASN A 35 -9.81 25.96 9.27
CA ASN A 35 -9.23 27.09 10.01
C ASN A 35 -9.61 28.43 9.35
N SER A 36 -9.57 29.50 10.14
CA SER A 36 -9.94 30.84 9.67
C SER A 36 -8.98 31.47 8.65
N ASN A 37 -7.77 30.91 8.50
CA ASN A 37 -6.71 31.38 7.61
C ASN A 37 -6.63 30.63 6.27
N ALA A 38 -7.74 30.12 5.77
CA ALA A 38 -7.86 29.32 4.53
C ALA A 38 -6.98 28.04 4.52
N THR A 39 -6.70 27.49 5.70
CA THR A 39 -6.11 26.14 5.87
C THR A 39 -7.13 25.18 6.45
N LYS A 40 -6.81 23.89 6.40
CA LYS A 40 -7.52 22.85 7.14
C LYS A 40 -6.50 21.96 7.85
N THR A 41 -6.89 21.47 9.01
CA THR A 41 -6.12 20.48 9.76
C THR A 41 -6.85 19.15 9.71
N THR A 42 -6.19 18.14 9.19
CA THR A 42 -6.70 16.76 9.18
C THR A 42 -5.93 15.96 10.21
N HIS A 43 -6.65 15.22 11.05
CA HIS A 43 -6.11 14.31 12.04
C HIS A 43 -6.27 12.87 11.56
N PHE A 44 -5.14 12.15 11.52
CA PHE A 44 -5.09 10.70 11.27
C PHE A 44 -4.60 9.99 12.54
N GLU A 45 -5.20 8.85 12.83
CA GLU A 45 -4.84 7.97 13.93
C GLU A 45 -4.52 6.59 13.39
N HIS A 46 -3.37 6.05 13.78
CA HIS A 46 -2.90 4.71 13.42
C HIS A 46 -2.52 3.94 14.67
N ASN A 47 -3.17 2.79 14.90
CA ASN A 47 -3.11 2.03 16.15
C ASN A 47 -2.44 0.65 16.00
N TYR A 48 -1.69 0.44 14.93
CA TYR A 48 -0.88 -0.76 14.75
C TYR A 48 0.60 -0.45 14.89
N PRO A 49 1.40 -1.38 15.45
CA PRO A 49 2.84 -1.20 15.50
C PRO A 49 3.45 -0.97 14.10
N ILE A 50 4.20 0.12 13.95
CA ILE A 50 4.74 0.56 12.66
C ILE A 50 6.24 0.92 12.78
N PRO A 51 7.12 0.38 11.92
CA PRO A 51 8.49 0.87 11.86
C PRO A 51 8.55 2.25 11.19
N ALA A 52 9.46 3.09 11.62
CA ALA A 52 9.50 4.50 11.22
C ALA A 52 9.56 4.74 9.70
N TYR A 53 10.16 3.81 8.93
CA TYR A 53 10.30 3.95 7.48
C TYR A 53 8.98 3.78 6.71
N LEU A 54 7.97 3.18 7.33
CA LEU A 54 6.63 2.97 6.74
C LEU A 54 5.64 4.09 7.05
N VAL A 55 6.09 5.12 7.79
CA VAL A 55 5.26 6.31 8.05
C VAL A 55 5.20 7.18 6.80
N ALA A 56 3.99 7.50 6.36
CA ALA A 56 3.72 8.26 5.14
C ALA A 56 3.02 9.58 5.41
N ILE A 57 3.41 10.60 4.65
CA ILE A 57 2.69 11.88 4.56
C ILE A 57 2.68 12.31 3.08
N ALA A 58 1.49 12.63 2.57
CA ALA A 58 1.35 13.21 1.24
C ALA A 58 0.31 14.33 1.24
N VAL A 59 0.54 15.35 0.41
CA VAL A 59 -0.35 16.53 0.30
C VAL A 59 -0.38 17.01 -1.13
N THR A 60 -1.55 16.97 -1.76
CA THR A 60 -1.81 17.59 -3.06
C THR A 60 -3.31 17.74 -3.32
N ASN A 61 -3.70 18.09 -4.54
CA ASN A 61 -5.10 18.21 -4.99
C ASN A 61 -5.74 16.85 -5.33
N TYR A 62 -5.53 15.81 -4.52
CA TYR A 62 -6.07 14.48 -4.76
C TYR A 62 -7.58 14.47 -4.97
N GLN A 63 -8.03 13.65 -5.93
CA GLN A 63 -9.38 13.12 -6.01
C GLN A 63 -9.43 11.77 -5.28
N ILE A 64 -10.52 11.52 -4.57
CA ILE A 64 -10.65 10.34 -3.70
C ILE A 64 -11.76 9.43 -4.23
N PHE A 65 -11.52 8.12 -4.25
CA PHE A 65 -12.56 7.13 -4.34
C PHE A 65 -12.30 5.97 -3.37
N THR A 66 -13.37 5.32 -2.95
CA THR A 66 -13.30 4.26 -1.95
C THR A 66 -13.91 2.97 -2.50
N GLN A 67 -13.26 1.85 -2.18
CA GLN A 67 -13.75 0.50 -2.37
C GLN A 67 -13.93 -0.14 -0.98
N THR A 68 -14.63 -1.26 -0.90
CA THR A 68 -14.78 -2.01 0.34
C THR A 68 -14.23 -3.41 0.14
N ALA A 69 -13.31 -3.84 1.01
CA ALA A 69 -12.79 -5.19 1.09
C ALA A 69 -13.35 -5.92 2.31
N GLY A 70 -13.19 -7.25 2.34
CA GLY A 70 -13.72 -8.09 3.40
C GLY A 70 -15.22 -8.37 3.25
N THR A 71 -15.80 -8.95 4.30
CA THR A 71 -17.23 -9.28 4.38
C THR A 71 -17.79 -8.80 5.72
N ALA A 72 -18.92 -8.10 5.71
CA ALA A 72 -19.54 -7.61 6.93
C ALA A 72 -19.72 -8.73 7.97
N PRO A 73 -19.48 -8.50 9.28
CA PRO A 73 -19.18 -7.19 9.88
C PRO A 73 -17.68 -6.81 9.89
N ASN A 74 -16.82 -7.57 9.21
CA ASN A 74 -15.35 -7.38 9.19
C ASN A 74 -14.88 -6.74 7.88
N ASP A 75 -15.73 -5.97 7.23
CA ASP A 75 -15.39 -5.19 6.05
C ASP A 75 -14.63 -3.91 6.43
N PHE A 76 -13.72 -3.50 5.57
CA PHE A 76 -12.88 -2.32 5.76
C PHE A 76 -12.73 -1.51 4.47
N PRO A 77 -12.50 -0.18 4.57
CA PRO A 77 -12.36 0.66 3.39
C PRO A 77 -10.98 0.53 2.73
N ILE A 78 -10.98 0.58 1.40
CA ILE A 78 -9.78 0.86 0.58
C ILE A 78 -9.92 2.27 0.04
N VAL A 79 -9.11 3.22 0.56
CA VAL A 79 -9.22 4.65 0.22
C VAL A 79 -8.12 5.04 -0.75
N ASN A 80 -8.49 5.51 -1.93
CA ASN A 80 -7.56 5.81 -3.01
C ASN A 80 -7.47 7.33 -3.23
N TYR A 81 -6.25 7.88 -3.13
CA TYR A 81 -5.92 9.29 -3.31
C TYR A 81 -5.13 9.45 -4.60
N ILE A 82 -5.79 9.97 -5.63
CA ILE A 82 -5.30 9.94 -7.01
C ILE A 82 -5.21 11.35 -7.59
N TYR A 83 -4.19 11.62 -8.40
CA TYR A 83 -4.09 12.89 -9.13
C TYR A 83 -5.26 13.05 -10.09
N PRO A 84 -5.84 14.26 -10.22
CA PRO A 84 -6.99 14.49 -11.09
C PRO A 84 -6.80 13.99 -12.53
N GLU A 85 -5.62 14.17 -13.09
CA GLU A 85 -5.27 13.75 -14.44
C GLU A 85 -5.20 12.24 -14.64
N SER A 86 -4.97 11.48 -13.57
CA SER A 86 -4.86 10.00 -13.59
C SER A 86 -6.15 9.31 -13.16
N TYR A 87 -7.12 10.04 -12.63
CA TYR A 87 -8.25 9.51 -11.87
C TYR A 87 -9.03 8.41 -12.59
N ASN A 88 -9.49 8.65 -13.82
CA ASN A 88 -10.31 7.69 -14.54
C ASN A 88 -9.57 6.38 -14.85
N GLY A 89 -8.29 6.47 -15.22
CA GLY A 89 -7.44 5.31 -15.46
C GLY A 89 -7.16 4.53 -14.18
N ALA A 90 -6.90 5.25 -13.09
CA ALA A 90 -6.62 4.66 -11.78
C ALA A 90 -7.85 3.91 -11.21
N VAL A 91 -9.06 4.45 -11.34
CA VAL A 91 -10.30 3.76 -10.92
C VAL A 91 -10.41 2.40 -11.59
N THR A 92 -10.12 2.33 -12.90
CA THR A 92 -10.16 1.07 -13.66
C THR A 92 -9.08 0.10 -13.20
N SER A 93 -7.83 0.56 -13.06
CA SER A 93 -6.71 -0.30 -12.69
C SER A 93 -6.80 -0.78 -11.25
N LEU A 94 -7.15 0.09 -10.31
CA LEU A 94 -7.25 -0.22 -8.88
C LEU A 94 -8.48 -1.09 -8.54
N ALA A 95 -9.39 -1.35 -9.48
CA ALA A 95 -10.41 -2.39 -9.31
C ALA A 95 -9.78 -3.79 -9.08
N GLN A 96 -8.53 -4.01 -9.53
CA GLN A 96 -7.79 -5.25 -9.29
C GLN A 96 -7.34 -5.43 -7.83
N THR A 97 -7.34 -4.39 -7.03
CA THR A 97 -6.98 -4.49 -5.60
C THR A 97 -7.89 -5.47 -4.85
N LEU A 98 -9.17 -5.50 -5.14
CA LEU A 98 -10.13 -6.37 -4.47
C LEU A 98 -9.87 -7.87 -4.72
N PRO A 99 -9.76 -8.37 -5.97
CA PRO A 99 -9.46 -9.78 -6.20
C PRO A 99 -8.07 -10.18 -5.67
N ILE A 100 -7.08 -9.28 -5.70
CA ILE A 100 -5.75 -9.54 -5.13
C ILE A 100 -5.83 -9.64 -3.61
N MET A 101 -6.52 -8.72 -2.94
CA MET A 101 -6.78 -8.75 -1.49
C MET A 101 -7.43 -10.08 -1.08
N THR A 102 -8.52 -10.46 -1.76
CA THR A 102 -9.24 -11.72 -1.50
C THR A 102 -8.34 -12.95 -1.68
N LEU A 103 -7.48 -12.94 -2.70
CA LEU A 103 -6.52 -14.01 -2.91
C LEU A 103 -5.53 -14.12 -1.75
N PHE A 104 -4.94 -13.02 -1.32
CA PHE A 104 -3.97 -13.02 -0.21
C PHE A 104 -4.63 -13.41 1.12
N GLU A 105 -5.84 -12.94 1.40
CA GLU A 105 -6.61 -13.38 2.57
C GLU A 105 -6.91 -14.89 2.55
N THR A 106 -7.13 -15.45 1.37
CA THR A 106 -7.35 -16.90 1.20
C THR A 106 -6.07 -17.70 1.39
N LEU A 107 -4.92 -17.20 0.92
CA LEU A 107 -3.64 -17.90 0.98
C LEU A 107 -2.96 -17.81 2.35
N PHE A 108 -3.19 -16.74 3.08
CA PHE A 108 -2.47 -16.45 4.33
C PHE A 108 -3.44 -16.29 5.50
N GLU A 109 -3.95 -15.09 5.70
CA GLU A 109 -4.85 -14.70 6.77
C GLU A 109 -5.54 -13.40 6.40
N THR A 110 -6.57 -13.02 7.14
CA THR A 110 -7.23 -11.72 7.02
C THR A 110 -6.22 -10.58 6.95
N TYR A 111 -6.54 -9.56 6.16
CA TYR A 111 -5.71 -8.37 6.03
C TYR A 111 -5.26 -7.85 7.41
N PRO A 112 -3.94 -7.71 7.66
CA PRO A 112 -3.41 -7.49 9.01
C PRO A 112 -3.90 -6.21 9.70
N PHE A 113 -4.33 -5.22 8.92
CA PHE A 113 -4.72 -3.89 9.39
C PHE A 113 -6.20 -3.60 9.11
N SER A 114 -7.04 -4.64 9.13
CA SER A 114 -8.46 -4.60 8.76
C SER A 114 -9.33 -3.73 9.68
N GLU A 115 -8.90 -3.46 10.92
CA GLU A 115 -9.62 -2.54 11.81
C GLU A 115 -9.44 -1.06 11.43
N GLU A 116 -8.57 -0.77 10.45
CA GLU A 116 -8.36 0.58 9.94
C GLU A 116 -8.76 0.68 8.46
N LYS A 117 -7.79 0.62 7.57
CA LYS A 117 -8.00 0.73 6.12
C LYS A 117 -6.86 0.07 5.36
N TYR A 118 -7.06 -0.11 4.06
CA TYR A 118 -6.01 -0.11 3.07
C TYR A 118 -6.18 1.10 2.13
N GLY A 119 -5.20 1.41 1.31
CA GLY A 119 -5.36 2.44 0.29
C GLY A 119 -4.11 2.72 -0.51
N HIS A 120 -4.27 3.62 -1.48
CA HIS A 120 -3.20 4.06 -2.37
C HIS A 120 -3.12 5.58 -2.38
N ALA A 121 -1.91 6.12 -2.30
CA ALA A 121 -1.63 7.53 -2.54
C ALA A 121 -0.71 7.65 -3.75
N GLN A 122 -1.17 8.29 -4.83
CA GLN A 122 -0.33 8.51 -6.00
C GLN A 122 0.80 9.49 -5.69
N PHE A 123 2.01 9.20 -6.18
CA PHE A 123 3.19 10.06 -6.03
C PHE A 123 3.94 10.21 -7.36
N GLY A 124 4.93 11.11 -7.42
CA GLY A 124 5.46 11.64 -8.67
C GLY A 124 6.63 10.89 -9.30
N TRP A 125 7.06 9.72 -8.77
CA TRP A 125 8.11 8.90 -9.38
C TRP A 125 7.66 7.46 -9.58
N GLY A 126 8.47 6.66 -10.29
CA GLY A 126 8.08 5.29 -10.65
C GLY A 126 8.22 4.29 -9.50
N GLY A 127 7.54 3.14 -9.64
CA GLY A 127 7.49 2.11 -8.62
C GLY A 127 6.44 2.39 -7.55
N GLY A 128 6.57 1.74 -6.41
CA GLY A 128 5.74 1.94 -5.23
C GLY A 128 6.58 2.04 -3.97
N MET A 129 5.91 2.21 -2.85
CA MET A 129 6.47 2.14 -1.51
C MET A 129 5.37 1.65 -0.56
N GLU A 130 5.67 0.61 0.15
CA GLU A 130 4.76 -0.17 0.99
C GLU A 130 4.33 0.52 2.29
N HIS A 131 4.18 1.84 2.30
CA HIS A 131 3.76 2.53 3.53
C HIS A 131 2.53 1.88 4.15
N GLN A 132 2.64 1.51 5.42
CA GLN A 132 1.62 0.73 6.14
C GLN A 132 0.24 1.38 6.07
N THR A 133 -0.78 0.64 5.63
CA THR A 133 -2.17 1.06 5.41
C THR A 133 -2.41 2.08 4.30
N ILE A 134 -1.37 2.67 3.71
CA ILE A 134 -1.49 3.65 2.61
C ILE A 134 -0.28 3.58 1.67
N THR A 135 -0.31 2.65 0.76
CA THR A 135 0.74 2.42 -0.23
C THR A 135 0.94 3.62 -1.14
N SER A 136 2.17 4.07 -1.32
CA SER A 136 2.49 5.12 -2.29
C SER A 136 2.75 4.53 -3.67
N MET A 137 2.09 5.05 -4.72
CA MET A 137 2.03 4.43 -6.04
C MET A 137 2.42 5.42 -7.15
N GLY A 138 3.48 5.09 -7.91
CA GLY A 138 3.86 5.84 -9.13
C GLY A 138 3.16 5.36 -10.40
N GLY A 139 2.45 4.24 -10.31
CA GLY A 139 1.66 3.63 -11.38
C GLY A 139 0.69 2.59 -10.82
N PHE A 140 -0.19 2.03 -11.66
CA PHE A 140 -1.27 1.14 -11.21
C PHE A 140 -1.33 -0.15 -12.04
N SER A 141 -0.16 -0.75 -12.34
CA SER A 141 -0.15 -2.08 -12.95
C SER A 141 -0.52 -3.16 -11.93
N ASN A 142 -1.15 -4.26 -12.38
CA ASN A 142 -1.54 -5.37 -11.51
C ASN A 142 -0.35 -5.90 -10.70
N MET A 143 0.82 -5.99 -11.32
CA MET A 143 2.04 -6.46 -10.66
C MET A 143 2.48 -5.54 -9.53
N LEU A 144 2.44 -4.22 -9.75
CA LEU A 144 2.81 -3.25 -8.71
C LEU A 144 1.77 -3.26 -7.58
N ILE A 145 0.47 -3.28 -7.90
CA ILE A 145 -0.58 -3.40 -6.89
C ILE A 145 -0.38 -4.66 -6.04
N ALA A 146 -0.09 -5.80 -6.69
CA ALA A 146 0.12 -7.06 -5.99
C ALA A 146 1.38 -7.03 -5.10
N HIS A 147 2.47 -6.47 -5.59
CA HIS A 147 3.73 -6.35 -4.87
C HIS A 147 3.56 -5.51 -3.60
N GLU A 148 3.06 -4.31 -3.76
CA GLU A 148 2.89 -3.38 -2.64
C GLU A 148 1.84 -3.85 -1.63
N LEU A 149 0.76 -4.49 -2.08
CA LEU A 149 -0.23 -5.06 -1.18
C LEU A 149 0.33 -6.26 -0.39
N ALA A 150 1.18 -7.08 -1.02
CA ALA A 150 1.82 -8.22 -0.36
C ALA A 150 2.69 -7.80 0.83
N HIS A 151 3.30 -6.62 0.75
CA HIS A 151 4.09 -6.06 1.83
C HIS A 151 3.30 -5.86 3.13
N MET A 152 2.00 -5.70 3.08
CA MET A 152 1.18 -5.57 4.30
C MET A 152 1.35 -6.80 5.22
N TRP A 153 1.53 -8.01 4.64
CA TRP A 153 1.86 -9.22 5.40
C TRP A 153 3.37 -9.38 5.62
N PHE A 154 4.18 -9.19 4.55
CA PHE A 154 5.64 -9.43 4.56
C PHE A 154 6.41 -8.13 4.28
N GLY A 155 6.75 -7.44 5.32
CA GLY A 155 7.35 -6.10 5.34
C GLY A 155 6.81 -5.28 6.50
N ASP A 156 5.50 -5.18 6.58
CA ASP A 156 4.80 -4.34 7.55
C ASP A 156 4.41 -5.12 8.80
N LYS A 157 3.57 -6.15 8.68
CA LYS A 157 3.25 -7.00 9.82
C LYS A 157 4.47 -7.78 10.27
N ILE A 158 5.11 -8.50 9.36
CA ILE A 158 6.34 -9.27 9.59
C ILE A 158 7.49 -8.52 8.93
N THR A 159 8.17 -7.67 9.68
CA THR A 159 9.28 -6.84 9.20
C THR A 159 10.60 -7.59 9.32
N CYS A 160 11.50 -7.44 8.34
CA CYS A 160 12.84 -7.98 8.42
C CYS A 160 13.61 -7.43 9.63
N LYS A 161 14.52 -8.25 10.19
CA LYS A 161 15.29 -7.89 11.37
C LYS A 161 16.17 -6.64 11.17
N ASP A 162 16.77 -6.52 10.01
CA ASP A 162 17.63 -5.40 9.61
C ASP A 162 17.72 -5.36 8.07
N TRP A 163 18.31 -4.32 7.52
CA TRP A 163 18.40 -4.10 6.07
C TRP A 163 19.19 -5.18 5.31
N HIS A 164 20.05 -5.95 5.95
CA HIS A 164 20.72 -7.10 5.32
C HIS A 164 19.74 -8.26 5.06
N HIS A 165 18.60 -8.25 5.73
CA HIS A 165 17.54 -9.25 5.60
C HIS A 165 16.32 -8.72 4.81
N ILE A 166 16.48 -7.63 4.06
CA ILE A 166 15.41 -7.02 3.25
C ILE A 166 14.79 -8.01 2.22
N TRP A 167 15.52 -9.06 1.89
CA TRP A 167 15.00 -10.14 1.05
C TRP A 167 13.70 -10.78 1.59
N LEU A 168 13.49 -10.72 2.91
CA LEU A 168 12.24 -11.18 3.51
C LEU A 168 11.07 -10.33 3.02
N ASN A 169 11.20 -9.01 3.03
CA ASN A 169 10.17 -8.10 2.54
C ASN A 169 10.03 -8.25 1.02
N GLU A 170 11.09 -7.97 0.27
CA GLU A 170 11.06 -7.87 -1.20
C GLU A 170 10.88 -9.22 -1.90
N GLY A 171 11.55 -10.25 -1.38
CA GLY A 171 11.47 -11.60 -1.95
C GLY A 171 10.08 -12.19 -1.81
N PHE A 172 9.43 -12.04 -0.65
CA PHE A 172 8.04 -12.48 -0.48
C PHE A 172 7.08 -11.62 -1.32
N ALA A 173 7.19 -10.29 -1.31
CA ALA A 173 6.33 -9.44 -2.12
C ALA A 173 6.42 -9.77 -3.62
N THR A 174 7.64 -9.99 -4.12
CA THR A 174 7.86 -10.44 -5.51
C THR A 174 7.25 -11.82 -5.77
N TYR A 175 7.45 -12.78 -4.86
CA TYR A 175 6.88 -14.13 -5.02
C TYR A 175 5.35 -14.11 -4.99
N LEU A 176 4.76 -13.35 -4.09
CA LEU A 176 3.31 -13.20 -3.98
C LEU A 176 2.70 -12.56 -5.23
N SER A 177 3.39 -11.60 -5.84
CA SER A 177 2.98 -11.07 -7.14
C SER A 177 2.93 -12.16 -8.22
N GLY A 178 3.85 -13.10 -8.17
CA GLY A 178 3.81 -14.30 -9.02
C GLY A 178 2.60 -15.19 -8.75
N LEU A 179 2.22 -15.39 -7.48
CA LEU A 179 1.00 -16.14 -7.13
C LEU A 179 -0.27 -15.44 -7.62
N VAL A 180 -0.29 -14.12 -7.68
CA VAL A 180 -1.41 -13.38 -8.32
C VAL A 180 -1.51 -13.74 -9.80
N ILE A 181 -0.40 -13.74 -10.54
CA ILE A 181 -0.40 -14.16 -11.94
C ILE A 181 -0.88 -15.62 -12.07
N GLU A 182 -0.37 -16.52 -11.22
CA GLU A 182 -0.74 -17.95 -11.29
C GLU A 182 -2.23 -18.17 -11.08
N ASN A 183 -2.83 -17.50 -10.11
CA ASN A 183 -4.21 -17.72 -9.70
C ASN A 183 -5.23 -16.88 -10.48
N LEU A 184 -4.88 -15.68 -10.92
CA LEU A 184 -5.81 -14.78 -11.61
C LEU A 184 -5.62 -14.74 -13.13
N ASP A 185 -4.38 -14.91 -13.64
CA ASP A 185 -4.08 -14.90 -15.07
C ASP A 185 -3.84 -16.31 -15.63
N GLY A 186 -3.44 -17.26 -14.76
CA GLY A 186 -3.29 -18.68 -15.09
C GLY A 186 -1.85 -19.15 -15.25
N ALA A 187 -1.67 -20.47 -15.23
CA ALA A 187 -0.38 -21.14 -15.22
C ALA A 187 0.56 -20.79 -16.41
N PRO A 188 0.09 -20.60 -17.67
CA PRO A 188 1.00 -20.18 -18.74
C PRO A 188 1.65 -18.82 -18.52
N GLN A 189 0.90 -17.86 -17.98
CA GLN A 189 1.38 -16.53 -17.67
C GLN A 189 2.38 -16.56 -16.51
N PHE A 190 2.12 -17.37 -15.50
CA PHE A 190 3.06 -17.61 -14.40
C PHE A 190 4.38 -18.20 -14.89
N VAL A 191 4.36 -19.20 -15.79
CA VAL A 191 5.57 -19.77 -16.38
C VAL A 191 6.37 -18.72 -17.15
N THR A 192 5.69 -17.86 -17.91
CA THR A 192 6.32 -16.77 -18.65
C THR A 192 7.00 -15.78 -17.70
N TRP A 193 6.29 -15.33 -16.68
CA TRP A 193 6.82 -14.43 -15.64
C TRP A 193 8.05 -15.04 -14.93
N LYS A 194 7.94 -16.30 -14.48
CA LYS A 194 9.04 -17.01 -13.82
C LYS A 194 10.30 -17.10 -14.70
N ASN A 195 10.12 -17.46 -15.98
CA ASN A 195 11.24 -17.55 -16.92
C ASN A 195 11.90 -16.19 -17.17
N SER A 196 11.11 -15.10 -17.19
CA SER A 196 11.65 -13.73 -17.28
C SER A 196 12.50 -13.38 -16.07
N LEU A 197 12.05 -13.72 -14.86
CA LEU A 197 12.83 -13.50 -13.63
C LEU A 197 14.15 -14.32 -13.65
N ILE A 198 14.08 -15.60 -14.01
CA ILE A 198 15.27 -16.46 -14.13
C ILE A 198 16.27 -15.82 -15.11
N THR A 199 15.80 -15.41 -16.29
CA THR A 199 16.64 -14.75 -17.30
C THR A 199 17.28 -13.47 -16.76
N ASN A 200 16.49 -12.62 -16.10
CA ASN A 200 17.02 -11.38 -15.53
C ASN A 200 18.10 -11.63 -14.48
N ILE A 201 17.87 -12.59 -13.57
CA ILE A 201 18.82 -12.92 -12.51
C ILE A 201 20.11 -13.53 -13.10
N THR A 202 19.97 -14.49 -14.01
CA THR A 202 21.13 -15.22 -14.55
C THR A 202 21.91 -14.45 -15.60
N SER A 203 21.36 -13.39 -16.16
CA SER A 203 22.05 -12.50 -17.12
C SER A 203 22.89 -11.41 -16.43
N GLN A 204 22.75 -11.24 -15.11
CA GLN A 204 23.54 -10.27 -14.35
C GLN A 204 24.95 -10.86 -14.09
N PRO A 205 26.01 -10.05 -14.24
CA PRO A 205 27.34 -10.46 -13.80
C PRO A 205 27.32 -10.63 -12.28
N GLY A 206 27.83 -11.78 -11.80
CA GLY A 206 27.97 -12.07 -10.38
C GLY A 206 28.99 -11.17 -9.65
#